data_bf1357c07c37202f83aaf53951645ab8
#
_entry.id   bf1357c07c37202f83aaf53951645ab8
#
_cell.length_a   1.000
_cell.length_b   1.000
_cell.length_c   1.000
_cell.angle_alpha   90.00
_cell.angle_beta   90.00
_cell.angle_gamma   90.00
#
_symmetry.space_group_name_H-M   'P 1'
#
loop_
_entity.id
_entity.type
_entity.pdbx_description
1 polymer ?
#
loop_
_entity_poly.entity_id
_entity_poly.type
_entity_poly.pdbx_seq_one_letter_code
_entity_poly.pdbx_strand_id
1 'polypeptide(L)'
;GSLTEEGLYTCLVRNPSPMPESASCGLPDESFIRGSVPMTKEEIREISICKLRLQKNSTVYDIGGGTGSVSVEMARLSDEIQVFSIEQKEEAAELIERNREKFLLDNLTVVRGRAPECLTELPPATHAFIGGSGGGLPEILDVLYRINSRMRVVINAVTLETAGRITEILNRYPVEEEEVVQVQVSRAGKAGAYHLMRAE
;
A
#
# COMPACT_ATOMS: atom_id res chain seq x y z
N GLY A 1 -25.87 -13.15 32.69
CA GLY A 1 -27.15 -13.75 32.43
C GLY A 1 -27.02 -14.78 31.33
N SER A 2 -27.60 -15.98 31.50
CA SER A 2 -27.64 -17.00 30.47
C SER A 2 -28.71 -16.62 29.45
N LEU A 3 -28.34 -16.57 28.18
CA LEU A 3 -29.29 -16.43 27.07
C LEU A 3 -30.03 -17.77 26.91
N THR A 4 -31.34 -17.72 26.79
CA THR A 4 -32.16 -18.91 26.45
C THR A 4 -32.10 -19.12 24.93
N GLU A 5 -32.08 -20.37 24.48
CA GLU A 5 -31.80 -20.72 23.08
C GLU A 5 -32.92 -20.36 22.07
N GLU A 6 -34.08 -19.89 22.52
CA GLU A 6 -35.24 -19.54 21.65
C GLU A 6 -35.68 -18.10 21.89
N GLY A 7 -35.74 -17.30 20.83
CA GLY A 7 -36.27 -15.92 20.84
C GLY A 7 -35.59 -14.98 19.83
N LEU A 8 -36.21 -13.81 19.68
CA LEU A 8 -35.62 -12.69 18.95
C LEU A 8 -34.77 -11.88 19.93
N TYR A 9 -33.52 -11.67 19.58
CA TYR A 9 -32.59 -10.92 20.41
C TYR A 9 -32.13 -9.66 19.70
N THR A 10 -32.07 -8.55 20.44
CA THR A 10 -31.39 -7.34 20.04
C THR A 10 -30.14 -7.21 20.91
N CYS A 11 -28.99 -7.15 20.30
CA CYS A 11 -27.72 -6.91 20.97
C CYS A 11 -27.22 -5.50 20.67
N LEU A 12 -26.96 -4.71 21.71
CA LEU A 12 -26.32 -3.42 21.61
C LEU A 12 -24.88 -3.58 22.10
N VAL A 13 -23.93 -3.44 21.16
CA VAL A 13 -22.50 -3.37 21.48
C VAL A 13 -22.08 -1.91 21.53
N ARG A 14 -21.59 -1.47 22.68
CA ARG A 14 -21.03 -0.13 22.85
C ARG A 14 -19.51 -0.24 22.93
N ASN A 15 -18.80 0.42 22.01
CA ASN A 15 -17.36 0.63 22.14
C ASN A 15 -17.13 1.91 22.99
N PRO A 16 -16.60 1.80 24.23
CA PRO A 16 -16.39 2.96 25.11
C PRO A 16 -15.20 3.83 24.69
N SER A 17 -14.35 3.30 23.81
CA SER A 17 -13.13 4.00 23.35
C SER A 17 -12.94 3.75 21.86
N PRO A 18 -13.84 4.29 21.01
CA PRO A 18 -13.64 4.18 19.57
C PRO A 18 -12.32 4.88 19.20
N MET A 19 -11.52 4.26 18.32
CA MET A 19 -10.39 4.96 17.74
C MET A 19 -10.92 6.16 16.94
N PRO A 20 -10.32 7.36 17.06
CA PRO A 20 -10.72 8.47 16.23
C PRO A 20 -10.52 8.09 14.75
N GLU A 21 -11.56 8.23 13.95
CA GLU A 21 -11.49 8.09 12.51
C GLU A 21 -10.57 9.18 11.97
N SER A 22 -9.34 8.82 11.62
CA SER A 22 -8.49 9.68 10.82
C SER A 22 -8.67 9.26 9.36
N ALA A 23 -9.43 10.04 8.63
CA ALA A 23 -9.63 9.84 7.20
C ALA A 23 -8.45 10.33 6.34
N SER A 24 -7.32 10.68 6.97
CA SER A 24 -6.11 11.16 6.28
C SER A 24 -5.03 10.09 6.25
N CYS A 25 -4.27 10.05 5.15
CA CYS A 25 -2.96 9.39 5.12
C CYS A 25 -1.92 10.27 5.85
N GLY A 26 -0.75 9.71 6.10
CA GLY A 26 0.35 10.42 6.78
C GLY A 26 0.57 9.95 8.20
N LEU A 27 0.47 8.65 8.42
CA LEU A 27 0.90 8.07 9.68
C LEU A 27 2.43 8.14 9.80
N PRO A 28 2.96 8.59 10.94
CA PRO A 28 4.40 8.54 11.20
C PRO A 28 4.95 7.11 11.03
N ASP A 29 6.19 6.99 10.57
CA ASP A 29 6.86 5.71 10.39
C ASP A 29 6.85 4.83 11.66
N GLU A 30 6.91 5.45 12.84
CA GLU A 30 6.87 4.78 14.15
C GLU A 30 5.51 4.15 14.47
N SER A 31 4.48 4.52 13.74
CA SER A 31 3.15 3.92 13.89
C SER A 31 3.09 2.48 13.40
N PHE A 32 4.04 2.05 12.58
CA PHE A 32 4.06 0.71 12.00
C PHE A 32 4.95 -0.24 12.79
N ILE A 33 4.55 -1.52 12.85
CA ILE A 33 5.42 -2.59 13.31
C ILE A 33 6.48 -2.80 12.24
N ARG A 34 7.75 -2.72 12.65
CA ARG A 34 8.90 -2.80 11.75
C ARG A 34 9.76 -4.02 12.09
N GLY A 35 10.44 -4.55 11.08
CA GLY A 35 11.48 -5.56 11.18
C GLY A 35 12.71 -5.13 10.37
N SER A 36 13.39 -6.09 9.79
CA SER A 36 14.51 -5.88 8.84
C SER A 36 14.05 -5.50 7.43
N VAL A 37 12.75 -5.56 7.16
CA VAL A 37 12.16 -5.31 5.84
C VAL A 37 12.15 -3.81 5.54
N PRO A 38 12.53 -3.39 4.32
CA PRO A 38 12.41 -1.99 3.91
C PRO A 38 10.97 -1.48 3.99
N MET A 39 10.83 -0.21 4.36
CA MET A 39 9.54 0.47 4.44
C MET A 39 9.56 1.74 3.62
N THR A 40 8.50 1.97 2.85
CA THR A 40 8.28 3.26 2.18
C THR A 40 8.07 4.34 3.24
N LYS A 41 8.92 5.37 3.20
CA LYS A 41 8.92 6.46 4.17
C LYS A 41 7.67 7.31 4.06
N GLU A 42 7.30 7.97 5.18
CA GLU A 42 6.07 8.74 5.36
C GLU A 42 5.76 9.65 4.16
N GLU A 43 6.67 10.56 3.79
CA GLU A 43 6.43 11.53 2.73
C GLU A 43 6.30 10.86 1.35
N ILE A 44 7.09 9.82 1.08
CA ILE A 44 7.02 9.07 -0.18
C ILE A 44 5.73 8.27 -0.24
N ARG A 45 5.29 7.72 0.89
CA ARG A 45 4.04 6.98 1.03
C ARG A 45 2.84 7.88 0.76
N GLU A 46 2.80 9.06 1.39
CA GLU A 46 1.74 10.05 1.18
C GLU A 46 1.64 10.46 -0.29
N ILE A 47 2.76 10.83 -0.91
CA ILE A 47 2.79 11.24 -2.31
C ILE A 47 2.30 10.10 -3.21
N SER A 48 2.76 8.86 -2.97
CA SER A 48 2.36 7.69 -3.76
C SER A 48 0.85 7.45 -3.68
N ILE A 49 0.27 7.51 -2.49
CA ILE A 49 -1.16 7.32 -2.27
C ILE A 49 -1.97 8.45 -2.92
N CYS A 50 -1.54 9.71 -2.78
CA CYS A 50 -2.16 10.84 -3.46
C CYS A 50 -2.15 10.69 -4.99
N LYS A 51 -1.06 10.17 -5.57
CA LYS A 51 -0.93 9.93 -7.02
C LYS A 51 -1.81 8.77 -7.50
N LEU A 52 -2.15 7.82 -6.66
CA LEU A 52 -3.12 6.78 -6.99
C LEU A 52 -4.53 7.35 -7.23
N ARG A 53 -4.90 8.47 -6.61
CA ARG A 53 -6.24 9.09 -6.73
C ARG A 53 -7.35 8.08 -6.45
N LEU A 54 -7.24 7.33 -5.36
CA LEU A 54 -8.18 6.29 -4.99
C LEU A 54 -9.59 6.84 -4.84
N GLN A 55 -10.57 6.06 -5.27
CA GLN A 55 -11.98 6.33 -5.11
C GLN A 55 -12.55 5.41 -4.03
N LYS A 56 -13.70 5.77 -3.51
CA LYS A 56 -14.35 5.10 -2.37
C LYS A 56 -14.51 3.58 -2.54
N ASN A 57 -14.70 3.09 -3.75
CA ASN A 57 -14.91 1.67 -4.07
C ASN A 57 -13.74 1.08 -4.89
N SER A 58 -12.54 1.63 -4.74
CA SER A 58 -11.37 1.12 -5.45
C SER A 58 -10.96 -0.26 -4.98
N THR A 59 -10.57 -1.12 -5.92
CA THR A 59 -9.80 -2.33 -5.64
C THR A 59 -8.35 -2.06 -6.01
N VAL A 60 -7.44 -2.29 -5.08
CA VAL A 60 -6.03 -1.88 -5.20
C VAL A 60 -5.10 -3.05 -4.97
N TYR A 61 -4.13 -3.22 -5.85
CA TYR A 61 -2.99 -4.11 -5.63
C TYR A 61 -1.80 -3.31 -5.10
N ASP A 62 -1.23 -3.75 -3.98
CA ASP A 62 0.06 -3.29 -3.46
C ASP A 62 1.10 -4.38 -3.72
N ILE A 63 1.90 -4.19 -4.78
CA ILE A 63 2.87 -5.19 -5.24
C ILE A 63 4.23 -4.93 -4.62
N GLY A 64 4.70 -5.89 -3.83
CA GLY A 64 5.88 -5.76 -2.99
C GLY A 64 5.56 -4.99 -1.71
N GLY A 65 4.55 -5.47 -0.97
CA GLY A 65 3.98 -4.81 0.20
C GLY A 65 4.95 -4.48 1.33
N GLY A 66 6.05 -5.24 1.45
CA GLY A 66 7.09 -5.00 2.44
C GLY A 66 6.56 -5.03 3.87
N THR A 67 6.58 -3.91 4.58
CA THR A 67 5.98 -3.80 5.92
C THR A 67 4.47 -3.63 5.91
N GLY A 68 3.85 -3.44 4.74
CA GLY A 68 2.43 -3.14 4.61
C GLY A 68 2.06 -1.69 4.89
N SER A 69 3.02 -0.79 5.06
CA SER A 69 2.71 0.59 5.44
C SER A 69 1.86 1.32 4.39
N VAL A 70 2.12 1.11 3.09
CA VAL A 70 1.30 1.66 2.00
C VAL A 70 -0.08 1.03 1.99
N SER A 71 -0.16 -0.32 2.07
CA SER A 71 -1.41 -1.07 2.13
C SER A 71 -2.31 -0.61 3.28
N VAL A 72 -1.75 -0.46 4.49
CA VAL A 72 -2.47 -0.01 5.68
C VAL A 72 -3.07 1.38 5.46
N GLU A 73 -2.28 2.32 4.96
CA GLU A 73 -2.77 3.67 4.74
C GLU A 73 -3.85 3.73 3.66
N MET A 74 -3.70 2.97 2.56
CA MET A 74 -4.74 2.87 1.54
C MET A 74 -6.05 2.30 2.11
N ALA A 75 -5.97 1.23 2.90
CA ALA A 75 -7.13 0.59 3.51
C ALA A 75 -7.83 1.51 4.54
N ARG A 76 -7.08 2.36 5.24
CA ARG A 76 -7.63 3.32 6.22
C ARG A 76 -8.39 4.49 5.60
N LEU A 77 -8.23 4.76 4.31
CA LEU A 77 -8.95 5.86 3.65
C LEU A 77 -10.46 5.63 3.58
N SER A 78 -10.89 4.39 3.44
CA SER A 78 -12.31 4.00 3.42
C SER A 78 -12.46 2.51 3.56
N ASP A 79 -13.44 2.05 4.34
CA ASP A 79 -13.81 0.62 4.47
C ASP A 79 -14.31 0.00 3.15
N GLU A 80 -14.72 0.84 2.19
CA GLU A 80 -15.16 0.39 0.87
C GLU A 80 -13.99 0.16 -0.12
N ILE A 81 -12.78 0.62 0.19
CA ILE A 81 -11.58 0.32 -0.58
C ILE A 81 -11.13 -1.10 -0.23
N GLN A 82 -10.91 -1.95 -1.24
CA GLN A 82 -10.36 -3.29 -1.06
C GLN A 82 -8.89 -3.29 -1.43
N VAL A 83 -8.01 -3.61 -0.49
CA VAL A 83 -6.57 -3.64 -0.70
C VAL A 83 -6.06 -5.07 -0.66
N PHE A 84 -5.34 -5.47 -1.70
CA PHE A 84 -4.62 -6.74 -1.78
C PHE A 84 -3.13 -6.44 -1.72
N SER A 85 -2.48 -6.80 -0.62
CA SER A 85 -1.04 -6.62 -0.42
C SER A 85 -0.31 -7.89 -0.80
N ILE A 86 0.45 -7.83 -1.89
CA ILE A 86 1.14 -8.99 -2.47
C ILE A 86 2.59 -8.99 -2.00
N GLU A 87 3.00 -10.04 -1.32
CA GLU A 87 4.36 -10.19 -0.83
C GLU A 87 4.83 -11.66 -0.92
N GLN A 88 6.04 -11.84 -1.47
CA GLN A 88 6.62 -13.18 -1.67
C GLN A 88 7.43 -13.67 -0.47
N LYS A 89 7.94 -12.76 0.37
CA LYS A 89 8.75 -13.11 1.54
C LYS A 89 7.87 -13.32 2.75
N GLU A 90 7.96 -14.49 3.38
CA GLU A 90 7.12 -14.83 4.53
C GLU A 90 7.28 -13.84 5.70
N GLU A 91 8.52 -13.45 6.05
CA GLU A 91 8.77 -12.47 7.10
C GLU A 91 8.06 -11.14 6.84
N ALA A 92 8.03 -10.69 5.59
CA ALA A 92 7.36 -9.44 5.21
C ALA A 92 5.83 -9.62 5.22
N ALA A 93 5.31 -10.74 4.71
CA ALA A 93 3.88 -11.06 4.77
C ALA A 93 3.36 -11.11 6.21
N GLU A 94 4.12 -11.69 7.14
CA GLU A 94 3.79 -11.68 8.56
C GLU A 94 3.77 -10.25 9.15
N LEU A 95 4.68 -9.37 8.72
CA LEU A 95 4.66 -7.96 9.14
C LEU A 95 3.41 -7.24 8.65
N ILE A 96 2.99 -7.49 7.41
CA ILE A 96 1.75 -6.93 6.86
C ILE A 96 0.55 -7.38 7.68
N GLU A 97 0.45 -8.68 8.00
CA GLU A 97 -0.63 -9.22 8.85
C GLU A 97 -0.67 -8.55 10.22
N ARG A 98 0.49 -8.44 10.89
CA ARG A 98 0.59 -7.79 12.20
C ARG A 98 0.19 -6.31 12.14
N ASN A 99 0.54 -5.60 11.09
CA ASN A 99 0.11 -4.22 10.88
C ASN A 99 -1.39 -4.16 10.57
N ARG A 100 -1.92 -5.05 9.72
CA ARG A 100 -3.37 -5.17 9.46
C ARG A 100 -4.16 -5.35 10.76
N GLU A 101 -3.75 -6.29 11.62
CA GLU A 101 -4.37 -6.53 12.93
C GLU A 101 -4.27 -5.32 13.85
N LYS A 102 -3.08 -4.69 13.93
CA LYS A 102 -2.86 -3.50 14.75
C LYS A 102 -3.80 -2.36 14.41
N PHE A 103 -4.07 -2.17 13.12
CA PHE A 103 -4.95 -1.11 12.62
C PHE A 103 -6.40 -1.56 12.42
N LEU A 104 -6.74 -2.82 12.75
CA LEU A 104 -8.09 -3.39 12.67
C LEU A 104 -8.71 -3.27 11.27
N LEU A 105 -7.95 -3.65 10.24
CA LEU A 105 -8.36 -3.48 8.84
C LEU A 105 -8.93 -4.79 8.27
N ASP A 106 -10.24 -4.85 8.10
CA ASP A 106 -10.93 -5.99 7.50
C ASP A 106 -10.90 -5.93 5.96
N ASN A 107 -10.65 -4.75 5.39
CA ASN A 107 -10.57 -4.48 3.96
C ASN A 107 -9.17 -4.61 3.36
N LEU A 108 -8.19 -5.10 4.13
CA LEU A 108 -6.83 -5.42 3.69
C LEU A 108 -6.63 -6.94 3.70
N THR A 109 -6.33 -7.50 2.52
CA THR A 109 -6.02 -8.92 2.34
C THR A 109 -4.54 -9.09 2.04
N VAL A 110 -3.86 -9.96 2.78
CA VAL A 110 -2.45 -10.30 2.52
C VAL A 110 -2.38 -11.51 1.60
N VAL A 111 -1.69 -11.33 0.47
CA VAL A 111 -1.50 -12.36 -0.55
C VAL A 111 -0.05 -12.83 -0.51
N ARG A 112 0.16 -14.04 0.02
CA ARG A 112 1.47 -14.70 0.04
C ARG A 112 1.78 -15.29 -1.32
N GLY A 113 2.59 -14.58 -2.10
CA GLY A 113 2.91 -15.01 -3.45
C GLY A 113 3.75 -14.00 -4.20
N ARG A 114 4.18 -14.40 -5.37
CA ARG A 114 4.95 -13.57 -6.27
C ARG A 114 4.04 -13.00 -7.38
N ALA A 115 4.16 -11.71 -7.63
CA ALA A 115 3.61 -11.12 -8.85
C ALA A 115 4.58 -11.40 -10.04
N PRO A 116 4.03 -11.69 -11.25
CA PRO A 116 2.61 -11.56 -11.59
C PRO A 116 1.75 -12.81 -11.33
N GLU A 117 2.33 -13.95 -10.93
CA GLU A 117 1.67 -15.27 -10.93
C GLU A 117 0.37 -15.27 -10.12
N CYS A 118 0.39 -14.67 -8.93
CA CYS A 118 -0.78 -14.64 -8.04
C CYS A 118 -1.86 -13.62 -8.43
N LEU A 119 -1.56 -12.67 -9.32
CA LEU A 119 -2.51 -11.58 -9.64
C LEU A 119 -3.76 -12.07 -10.39
N THR A 120 -3.63 -13.16 -11.15
CA THR A 120 -4.74 -13.71 -11.97
C THR A 120 -5.84 -14.37 -11.16
N GLU A 121 -5.58 -14.69 -9.90
CA GLU A 121 -6.54 -15.31 -8.99
C GLU A 121 -7.29 -14.28 -8.13
N LEU A 122 -6.89 -13.01 -8.21
CA LEU A 122 -7.47 -11.93 -7.41
C LEU A 122 -8.63 -11.24 -8.14
N PRO A 123 -9.56 -10.60 -7.41
CA PRO A 123 -10.58 -9.77 -8.02
C PRO A 123 -9.96 -8.65 -8.86
N PRO A 124 -10.51 -8.32 -10.04
CA PRO A 124 -9.94 -7.30 -10.91
C PRO A 124 -9.73 -5.95 -10.21
N ALA A 125 -8.52 -5.42 -10.27
CA ALA A 125 -8.17 -4.16 -9.66
C ALA A 125 -8.45 -2.95 -10.58
N THR A 126 -8.68 -1.81 -9.94
CA THR A 126 -8.80 -0.50 -10.59
C THR A 126 -7.49 0.29 -10.47
N HIS A 127 -6.69 -0.02 -9.47
CA HIS A 127 -5.44 0.65 -9.14
C HIS A 127 -4.34 -0.34 -8.78
N ALA A 128 -3.09 0.02 -9.02
CA ALA A 128 -1.95 -0.73 -8.53
C ALA A 128 -0.84 0.21 -8.04
N PHE A 129 -0.27 -0.11 -6.90
CA PHE A 129 0.97 0.45 -6.42
C PHE A 129 2.07 -0.61 -6.56
N ILE A 130 3.22 -0.23 -7.11
CA ILE A 130 4.37 -1.12 -7.26
C ILE A 130 5.54 -0.53 -6.48
N GLY A 131 5.73 -1.03 -5.25
CA GLY A 131 6.85 -0.65 -4.37
C GLY A 131 8.10 -1.49 -4.60
N GLY A 132 7.93 -2.70 -5.14
CA GLY A 132 9.01 -3.61 -5.47
C GLY A 132 8.56 -4.68 -6.47
N SER A 133 9.27 -4.80 -7.60
CA SER A 133 8.93 -5.75 -8.66
C SER A 133 9.79 -7.01 -8.69
N GLY A 134 10.84 -7.06 -7.86
CA GLY A 134 11.78 -8.20 -7.89
C GLY A 134 12.42 -8.48 -9.25
N GLY A 135 12.48 -7.46 -10.13
CA GLY A 135 12.98 -7.57 -11.51
C GLY A 135 11.93 -7.96 -12.55
N GLY A 136 10.71 -8.33 -12.14
CA GLY A 136 9.62 -8.78 -13.04
C GLY A 136 8.65 -7.68 -13.44
N LEU A 137 9.08 -6.42 -13.51
CA LEU A 137 8.19 -5.29 -13.82
C LEU A 137 7.48 -5.42 -15.18
N PRO A 138 8.15 -5.83 -16.30
CA PRO A 138 7.46 -6.01 -17.57
C PRO A 138 6.31 -7.01 -17.49
N GLU A 139 6.55 -8.17 -16.91
CA GLU A 139 5.58 -9.26 -16.78
C GLU A 139 4.41 -8.85 -15.88
N ILE A 140 4.70 -8.08 -14.81
CA ILE A 140 3.68 -7.50 -13.92
C ILE A 140 2.78 -6.55 -14.70
N LEU A 141 3.35 -5.61 -15.45
CA LEU A 141 2.59 -4.65 -16.24
C LEU A 141 1.78 -5.32 -17.35
N ASP A 142 2.30 -6.37 -17.99
CA ASP A 142 1.56 -7.17 -18.98
C ASP A 142 0.30 -7.81 -18.37
N VAL A 143 0.40 -8.31 -17.14
CA VAL A 143 -0.75 -8.91 -16.44
C VAL A 143 -1.72 -7.84 -15.98
N LEU A 144 -1.24 -6.74 -15.39
CA LEU A 144 -2.10 -5.62 -14.96
C LEU A 144 -2.88 -5.04 -16.13
N TYR A 145 -2.24 -4.83 -17.30
CA TYR A 145 -2.90 -4.34 -18.50
C TYR A 145 -3.99 -5.29 -19.02
N ARG A 146 -3.77 -6.61 -18.94
CA ARG A 146 -4.78 -7.61 -19.29
C ARG A 146 -5.96 -7.64 -18.30
N ILE A 147 -5.71 -7.45 -17.01
CA ILE A 147 -6.76 -7.39 -15.98
C ILE A 147 -7.63 -6.15 -16.20
N ASN A 148 -7.00 -5.01 -16.41
CA ASN A 148 -7.70 -3.74 -16.61
C ASN A 148 -6.81 -2.75 -17.37
N SER A 149 -7.07 -2.57 -18.65
CA SER A 149 -6.31 -1.65 -19.50
C SER A 149 -6.44 -0.16 -19.13
N ARG A 150 -7.37 0.17 -18.23
CA ARG A 150 -7.58 1.52 -17.70
C ARG A 150 -7.10 1.65 -16.25
N MET A 151 -6.32 0.70 -15.77
CA MET A 151 -5.79 0.70 -14.40
C MET A 151 -4.89 1.91 -14.18
N ARG A 152 -5.09 2.61 -13.05
CA ARG A 152 -4.14 3.63 -12.60
C ARG A 152 -3.00 2.96 -11.85
N VAL A 153 -1.77 3.21 -12.30
CA VAL A 153 -0.58 2.57 -11.72
C VAL A 153 0.37 3.64 -11.19
N VAL A 154 0.87 3.43 -9.97
CA VAL A 154 1.98 4.21 -9.39
C VAL A 154 3.14 3.28 -9.14
N ILE A 155 4.32 3.66 -9.61
CA ILE A 155 5.54 2.85 -9.50
C ILE A 155 6.60 3.68 -8.76
N ASN A 156 7.11 3.16 -7.66
CA ASN A 156 8.25 3.74 -6.97
C ASN A 156 9.55 3.12 -7.48
N ALA A 157 10.49 3.97 -7.87
CA ALA A 157 11.84 3.59 -8.28
C ALA A 157 12.88 4.33 -7.45
N VAL A 158 13.78 3.58 -6.84
CA VAL A 158 14.87 4.14 -6.02
C VAL A 158 16.22 4.13 -6.72
N THR A 159 16.34 3.47 -7.86
CA THR A 159 17.58 3.44 -8.66
C THR A 159 17.37 4.02 -10.05
N LEU A 160 18.42 4.61 -10.61
CA LEU A 160 18.40 5.15 -11.97
C LEU A 160 18.17 4.05 -13.01
N GLU A 161 18.68 2.86 -12.77
CA GLU A 161 18.49 1.71 -13.65
C GLU A 161 17.01 1.31 -13.71
N THR A 162 16.33 1.31 -12.57
CA THR A 162 14.87 1.02 -12.52
C THR A 162 14.09 2.13 -13.21
N ALA A 163 14.39 3.38 -12.95
CA ALA A 163 13.72 4.52 -13.58
C ALA A 163 13.89 4.50 -15.11
N GLY A 164 15.10 4.25 -15.63
CA GLY A 164 15.35 4.12 -17.06
C GLY A 164 14.57 2.97 -17.70
N ARG A 165 14.51 1.81 -17.04
CA ARG A 165 13.74 0.66 -17.52
C ARG A 165 12.23 0.92 -17.55
N ILE A 166 11.70 1.65 -16.58
CA ILE A 166 10.26 1.99 -16.56
C ILE A 166 9.89 2.74 -17.83
N THR A 167 10.63 3.79 -18.20
CA THR A 167 10.36 4.58 -19.39
C THR A 167 10.37 3.72 -20.68
N GLU A 168 11.35 2.82 -20.81
CA GLU A 168 11.42 1.89 -21.96
C GLU A 168 10.24 0.93 -22.01
N ILE A 169 9.80 0.41 -20.85
CA ILE A 169 8.70 -0.53 -20.75
C ILE A 169 7.38 0.15 -21.06
N LEU A 170 7.15 1.37 -20.55
CA LEU A 170 5.92 2.11 -20.75
C LEU A 170 5.65 2.43 -22.22
N ASN A 171 6.67 2.57 -23.05
CA ASN A 171 6.52 2.71 -24.51
C ASN A 171 5.80 1.55 -25.21
N ARG A 172 5.59 0.41 -24.52
CA ARG A 172 4.86 -0.75 -25.05
C ARG A 172 3.35 -0.67 -24.84
N TYR A 173 2.89 0.29 -24.04
CA TYR A 173 1.48 0.43 -23.66
C TYR A 173 0.94 1.78 -24.14
N PRO A 174 -0.36 1.87 -24.43
CA PRO A 174 -1.04 3.15 -24.68
C PRO A 174 -1.27 3.87 -23.34
N VAL A 175 -0.20 4.43 -22.77
CA VAL A 175 -0.26 5.12 -21.47
C VAL A 175 -0.90 6.49 -21.65
N GLU A 176 -1.88 6.80 -20.80
CA GLU A 176 -2.47 8.12 -20.67
C GLU A 176 -2.02 8.75 -19.35
N GLU A 177 -1.89 10.08 -19.30
CA GLU A 177 -1.49 10.85 -18.12
C GLU A 177 -0.15 10.39 -17.50
N GLU A 178 0.86 10.08 -18.33
CA GLU A 178 2.19 9.75 -17.83
C GLU A 178 2.80 10.93 -17.06
N GLU A 179 3.24 10.66 -15.82
CA GLU A 179 3.90 11.65 -14.98
C GLU A 179 5.11 11.01 -14.30
N VAL A 180 6.27 11.64 -14.40
CA VAL A 180 7.49 11.25 -13.68
C VAL A 180 7.84 12.34 -12.68
N VAL A 181 7.92 11.98 -11.41
CA VAL A 181 8.21 12.90 -10.30
C VAL A 181 9.43 12.41 -9.55
N GLN A 182 10.42 13.27 -9.37
CA GLN A 182 11.52 13.02 -8.44
C GLN A 182 11.22 13.70 -7.12
N VAL A 183 11.32 12.94 -6.02
CA VAL A 183 11.10 13.44 -4.66
C VAL A 183 12.40 13.31 -3.88
N GLN A 184 12.77 14.37 -3.17
CA GLN A 184 13.87 14.38 -2.23
C GLN A 184 13.37 14.90 -0.89
N VAL A 185 13.59 14.11 0.15
CA VAL A 185 13.24 14.46 1.53
C VAL A 185 14.49 14.82 2.31
N SER A 186 14.42 15.89 3.10
CA SER A 186 15.49 16.27 4.00
C SER A 186 14.90 16.64 5.35
N ARG A 187 15.46 16.12 6.42
CA ARG A 187 15.02 16.40 7.79
C ARG A 187 16.05 17.19 8.57
N ALA A 188 15.60 18.14 9.38
CA ALA A 188 16.46 18.89 10.28
C ALA A 188 16.86 18.03 11.48
N GLY A 189 18.14 17.81 11.68
CA GLY A 189 18.70 17.16 12.87
C GLY A 189 19.49 18.13 13.74
N LYS A 190 19.35 18.01 15.07
CA LYS A 190 20.07 18.85 16.03
C LYS A 190 21.57 18.50 16.00
N ALA A 191 22.43 19.52 15.86
CA ALA A 191 23.88 19.41 15.89
C ALA A 191 24.44 20.55 16.78
N GLY A 192 24.64 20.26 18.06
CA GLY A 192 25.01 21.28 19.04
C GLY A 192 23.95 22.36 19.20
N ALA A 193 24.31 23.63 18.93
CA ALA A 193 23.38 24.76 18.96
C ALA A 193 22.62 25.00 17.64
N TYR A 194 22.88 24.20 16.60
CA TYR A 194 22.30 24.39 15.26
C TYR A 194 21.42 23.21 14.85
N HIS A 195 20.63 23.43 13.81
CA HIS A 195 19.89 22.39 13.11
C HIS A 195 20.48 22.24 11.69
N LEU A 196 20.87 21.02 11.33
CA LEU A 196 21.40 20.71 10.01
C LEU A 196 20.37 19.90 9.24
N MET A 197 20.11 20.30 7.99
CA MET A 197 19.31 19.51 7.06
C MET A 197 20.13 18.31 6.60
N ARG A 198 19.55 17.12 6.69
CA ARG A 198 20.14 15.85 6.24
C ARG A 198 19.18 15.23 5.23
N ALA A 199 19.72 14.80 4.10
CA ALA A 199 18.93 13.97 3.15
C ALA A 199 18.61 12.62 3.80
N GLU A 200 17.40 12.15 3.60
CA GLU A 200 16.96 10.80 3.95
C GLU A 200 17.00 9.86 2.75
#